data_3316e17a6f971b239ad4f155c494139d
#
_entry.id   3316e17a6f971b239ad4f155c494139d
#
_cell.length_a   1.000
_cell.length_b   1.000
_cell.length_c   1.000
_cell.angle_alpha   90.00
_cell.angle_beta   90.00
_cell.angle_gamma   90.00
#
_symmetry.space_group_name_H-M   'P 1'
#
loop_
_entity.id
_entity.type
_entity.pdbx_description
1 polymer ?
#
loop_
_entity_poly.entity_id
_entity_poly.type
_entity_poly.pdbx_seq_one_letter_code
_entity_poly.pdbx_strand_id
1 'polypeptide(L)'
;NKHMTQDQLLVLISTVLPGTTRKQFVDLVSNTRFVYNPYLIAMGSVAWDMVNPEMVIIGTEDGNATGDAKQLVDFYKTIMENNPRYEIGTWDECECIKVFYNTFISAKIGLVNMIQDVAQQQGNINVDVVTDALAKSTMRIMGPQYMKAGMGDGGGCHPRDNIALRYMADELGLGYDLFDSIMNAREIQAKNLALELVQHANEHNMQIVIHGKAYKPNVGYCDGSYSLLIGHYCEEQGFAPVYVDPLTGDEYDPTEPCVFLLAHSASTTYKYTGKTSADKLYCAI
;
A
#
# COMPACT_ATOMS: atom_id res chain seq x y z
N ASN A 1 9.37 0.48 34.62
CA ASN A 1 10.77 0.02 34.72
C ASN A 1 11.23 -0.32 36.15
N LYS A 2 10.94 0.50 37.15
CA LYS A 2 11.41 0.27 38.54
C LYS A 2 10.89 -1.02 39.19
N HIS A 3 9.82 -1.58 38.67
CA HIS A 3 9.09 -2.74 39.26
C HIS A 3 9.05 -3.95 38.33
N MET A 4 9.68 -3.88 37.14
CA MET A 4 9.68 -4.96 36.17
C MET A 4 11.06 -5.61 36.08
N THR A 5 11.09 -6.91 35.76
CA THR A 5 12.29 -7.73 35.63
C THR A 5 12.35 -8.38 34.25
N GLN A 6 13.50 -8.95 33.90
CA GLN A 6 13.73 -9.68 32.64
C GLN A 6 12.82 -10.92 32.47
N ASP A 7 12.26 -11.44 33.56
CA ASP A 7 11.36 -12.60 33.52
C ASP A 7 9.94 -12.18 33.06
N GLN A 8 9.62 -10.90 33.09
CA GLN A 8 8.32 -10.36 32.72
C GLN A 8 8.32 -9.92 31.27
N LEU A 9 7.17 -10.08 30.59
CA LEU A 9 6.90 -9.60 29.26
C LEU A 9 5.94 -8.41 29.34
N LEU A 10 6.41 -7.22 28.94
CA LEU A 10 5.56 -6.05 28.78
C LEU A 10 4.91 -6.08 27.40
N VAL A 11 3.60 -6.03 27.36
CA VAL A 11 2.81 -5.99 26.14
C VAL A 11 2.17 -4.61 26.00
N LEU A 12 2.58 -3.85 25.00
CA LEU A 12 1.99 -2.54 24.67
C LEU A 12 0.80 -2.75 23.72
N ILE A 13 -0.40 -2.38 24.18
CA ILE A 13 -1.64 -2.56 23.40
C ILE A 13 -2.19 -1.26 22.81
N SER A 14 -1.65 -0.10 23.19
CA SER A 14 -2.11 1.20 22.71
C SER A 14 -1.84 1.41 21.24
N THR A 15 -2.75 2.07 20.53
CA THR A 15 -2.51 2.51 19.15
C THR A 15 -1.50 3.64 19.14
N VAL A 16 -0.45 3.49 18.35
CA VAL A 16 0.61 4.48 18.14
C VAL A 16 0.92 4.61 16.65
N LEU A 17 1.57 5.71 16.24
CA LEU A 17 1.99 5.92 14.85
C LEU A 17 3.22 5.05 14.51
N PRO A 18 3.39 4.69 13.23
CA PRO A 18 4.56 3.93 12.77
C PRO A 18 5.89 4.57 13.20
N GLY A 19 6.77 3.74 13.76
CA GLY A 19 8.07 4.13 14.31
C GLY A 19 8.04 4.64 15.75
N THR A 20 6.87 4.74 16.39
CA THR A 20 6.75 5.25 17.77
C THR A 20 7.40 4.31 18.78
N THR A 21 7.12 3.02 18.70
CA THR A 21 7.70 2.02 19.60
C THR A 21 9.22 2.07 19.56
N ARG A 22 9.80 2.01 18.38
CA ARG A 22 11.25 2.05 18.17
C ARG A 22 11.90 3.33 18.69
N LYS A 23 11.26 4.48 18.46
CA LYS A 23 11.84 5.80 18.79
C LYS A 23 11.60 6.27 20.22
N GLN A 24 10.52 5.79 20.86
CA GLN A 24 10.07 6.38 22.13
C GLN A 24 9.95 5.39 23.28
N PHE A 25 9.70 4.10 23.00
CA PHE A 25 9.44 3.13 24.07
C PHE A 25 10.58 2.19 24.37
N VAL A 26 11.35 1.76 23.35
CA VAL A 26 12.40 0.75 23.52
C VAL A 26 13.40 1.13 24.59
N ASP A 27 13.92 2.35 24.57
CA ASP A 27 14.90 2.84 25.57
C ASP A 27 14.31 2.97 26.98
N LEU A 28 12.98 3.11 27.09
CA LEU A 28 12.27 3.21 28.37
C LEU A 28 12.04 1.86 29.04
N VAL A 29 12.10 0.76 28.30
CA VAL A 29 11.74 -0.60 28.78
C VAL A 29 12.95 -1.55 28.82
N SER A 30 14.12 -1.03 29.09
CA SER A 30 15.40 -1.76 29.10
C SER A 30 15.50 -2.91 30.15
N ASN A 31 14.63 -2.92 31.16
CA ASN A 31 14.67 -3.90 32.26
C ASN A 31 13.68 -5.05 32.09
N THR A 32 12.99 -5.14 30.95
CA THR A 32 12.00 -6.19 30.71
C THR A 32 11.95 -6.55 29.25
N ARG A 33 11.39 -7.70 28.92
CA ARG A 33 11.08 -8.10 27.54
C ARG A 33 9.88 -7.29 27.04
N PHE A 34 9.79 -7.01 25.73
CA PHE A 34 8.82 -6.09 25.20
C PHE A 34 8.23 -6.57 23.87
N VAL A 35 6.91 -6.50 23.75
CA VAL A 35 6.15 -6.79 22.52
C VAL A 35 5.08 -5.73 22.31
N TYR A 36 4.87 -5.32 21.08
CA TYR A 36 3.74 -4.50 20.66
C TYR A 36 2.59 -5.40 20.18
N ASN A 37 1.39 -5.20 20.73
CA ASN A 37 0.23 -6.03 20.38
C ASN A 37 -1.05 -5.21 20.43
N PRO A 38 -1.32 -4.40 19.39
CA PRO A 38 -2.53 -3.59 19.33
C PRO A 38 -3.77 -4.45 19.09
N TYR A 39 -4.88 -4.09 19.72
CA TYR A 39 -6.17 -4.75 19.52
C TYR A 39 -7.00 -4.07 18.43
N LEU A 40 -7.81 -4.89 17.73
CA LEU A 40 -8.87 -4.46 16.83
C LEU A 40 -10.21 -4.69 17.53
N ILE A 41 -10.60 -3.74 18.37
CA ILE A 41 -11.82 -3.80 19.18
C ILE A 41 -12.77 -2.65 18.85
N ALA A 42 -14.07 -2.91 18.91
CA ALA A 42 -15.11 -1.89 18.77
C ALA A 42 -15.81 -1.63 20.11
N MET A 43 -16.21 -0.36 20.34
CA MET A 43 -17.04 -0.03 21.51
C MET A 43 -18.38 -0.75 21.39
N GLY A 44 -18.80 -1.38 22.48
CA GLY A 44 -20.02 -2.20 22.53
C GLY A 44 -19.79 -3.70 22.38
N SER A 45 -18.70 -4.14 21.75
CA SER A 45 -18.34 -5.56 21.58
C SER A 45 -16.96 -5.92 22.16
N VAL A 46 -16.38 -5.07 22.99
CA VAL A 46 -15.00 -5.18 23.49
C VAL A 46 -14.68 -6.59 24.03
N ALA A 47 -15.51 -7.12 24.89
CA ALA A 47 -15.28 -8.44 25.51
C ALA A 47 -15.29 -9.56 24.46
N TRP A 48 -16.20 -9.48 23.49
CA TRP A 48 -16.29 -10.44 22.40
C TRP A 48 -15.11 -10.32 21.45
N ASP A 49 -14.76 -9.10 21.03
CA ASP A 49 -13.64 -8.83 20.12
C ASP A 49 -12.29 -9.27 20.71
N MET A 50 -12.14 -9.20 22.02
CA MET A 50 -10.90 -9.62 22.70
C MET A 50 -10.65 -11.12 22.65
N VAL A 51 -11.69 -11.94 22.53
CA VAL A 51 -11.58 -13.42 22.46
C VAL A 51 -11.96 -14.00 21.09
N ASN A 52 -12.53 -13.17 20.20
CA ASN A 52 -12.90 -13.53 18.83
C ASN A 52 -12.32 -12.54 17.77
N PRO A 53 -11.05 -12.16 17.82
CA PRO A 53 -10.50 -11.19 16.88
C PRO A 53 -10.40 -11.78 15.47
N GLU A 54 -10.53 -10.92 14.46
CA GLU A 54 -10.21 -11.28 13.06
C GLU A 54 -8.75 -11.68 12.91
N MET A 55 -7.85 -10.95 13.57
CA MET A 55 -6.41 -11.20 13.63
C MET A 55 -5.82 -10.73 14.95
N VAL A 56 -4.74 -11.35 15.36
CA VAL A 56 -3.87 -10.93 16.48
C VAL A 56 -2.59 -10.38 15.89
N ILE A 57 -2.29 -9.10 16.12
CA ILE A 57 -1.13 -8.41 15.59
C ILE A 57 -0.03 -8.43 16.65
N ILE A 58 1.16 -8.92 16.32
CA ILE A 58 2.27 -9.02 17.27
C ILE A 58 3.54 -8.44 16.64
N GLY A 59 4.02 -7.34 17.21
CA GLY A 59 5.25 -6.65 16.79
C GLY A 59 6.41 -6.94 17.71
N THR A 60 7.54 -7.36 17.14
CA THR A 60 8.82 -7.56 17.82
C THR A 60 9.91 -6.69 17.19
N GLU A 61 11.10 -6.70 17.71
CA GLU A 61 12.21 -5.95 17.13
C GLU A 61 12.60 -6.46 15.74
N ASP A 62 12.64 -7.76 15.57
CA ASP A 62 13.12 -8.46 14.37
C ASP A 62 12.01 -9.02 13.48
N GLY A 63 10.74 -8.92 13.92
CA GLY A 63 9.59 -9.45 13.20
C GLY A 63 9.46 -10.97 13.20
N ASN A 64 10.25 -11.66 14.00
CA ASN A 64 10.28 -13.12 14.02
C ASN A 64 9.18 -13.74 14.90
N ALA A 65 8.61 -14.85 14.43
CA ALA A 65 7.58 -15.63 15.14
C ALA A 65 8.18 -16.56 16.23
N THR A 66 9.28 -16.14 16.86
CA THR A 66 10.03 -16.91 17.89
C THR A 66 10.01 -16.16 19.23
N GLY A 67 10.62 -16.72 20.26
CA GLY A 67 10.81 -16.04 21.55
C GLY A 67 9.50 -15.50 22.13
N ASP A 68 9.46 -14.19 22.38
CA ASP A 68 8.35 -13.51 23.03
C ASP A 68 7.07 -13.48 22.18
N ALA A 69 7.19 -13.36 20.85
CA ALA A 69 6.05 -13.48 19.96
C ALA A 69 5.40 -14.85 20.06
N LYS A 70 6.20 -15.92 20.04
CA LYS A 70 5.70 -17.28 20.20
C LYS A 70 5.03 -17.50 21.57
N GLN A 71 5.62 -17.00 22.64
CA GLN A 71 5.03 -17.07 23.97
C GLN A 71 3.66 -16.41 24.02
N LEU A 72 3.51 -15.24 23.40
CA LEU A 72 2.26 -14.52 23.36
C LEU A 72 1.21 -15.24 22.47
N VAL A 73 1.62 -15.80 21.33
CA VAL A 73 0.75 -16.66 20.49
C VAL A 73 0.26 -17.87 21.27
N ASP A 74 1.15 -18.57 21.98
CA ASP A 74 0.78 -19.76 22.76
C ASP A 74 -0.19 -19.39 23.90
N PHE A 75 -0.02 -18.24 24.54
CA PHE A 75 -0.96 -17.70 25.50
C PHE A 75 -2.33 -17.41 24.86
N TYR A 76 -2.37 -16.70 23.73
CA TYR A 76 -3.65 -16.38 23.06
C TYR A 76 -4.40 -17.63 22.59
N LYS A 77 -3.72 -18.68 22.15
CA LYS A 77 -4.37 -19.97 21.79
C LYS A 77 -5.11 -20.62 22.96
N THR A 78 -4.81 -20.23 24.20
CA THR A 78 -5.53 -20.76 25.36
C THR A 78 -6.82 -20.01 25.71
N ILE A 79 -7.00 -18.80 25.18
CA ILE A 79 -8.11 -17.90 25.52
C ILE A 79 -8.97 -17.49 24.33
N MET A 80 -8.48 -17.64 23.09
CA MET A 80 -9.27 -17.31 21.90
C MET A 80 -10.37 -18.36 21.67
N GLU A 81 -11.58 -17.89 21.41
CA GLU A 81 -12.77 -18.71 21.14
C GLU A 81 -12.91 -19.04 19.65
N ASN A 82 -12.30 -18.21 18.78
CA ASN A 82 -12.17 -18.47 17.35
C ASN A 82 -10.73 -18.93 17.02
N ASN A 83 -10.42 -19.13 15.75
CA ASN A 83 -9.07 -19.43 15.27
C ASN A 83 -8.54 -18.25 14.44
N PRO A 84 -8.10 -17.15 15.09
CA PRO A 84 -7.67 -15.95 14.40
C PRO A 84 -6.35 -16.16 13.65
N ARG A 85 -6.10 -15.32 12.65
CA ARG A 85 -4.78 -15.20 12.06
C ARG A 85 -3.83 -14.50 13.04
N TYR A 86 -2.57 -14.89 13.03
CA TYR A 86 -1.51 -14.24 13.79
C TYR A 86 -0.60 -13.52 12.81
N GLU A 87 -0.68 -12.18 12.80
CA GLU A 87 0.14 -11.31 11.96
C GLU A 87 1.35 -10.84 12.77
N ILE A 88 2.51 -11.44 12.47
CA ILE A 88 3.76 -11.17 13.19
C ILE A 88 4.70 -10.40 12.28
N GLY A 89 5.23 -9.29 12.78
CA GLY A 89 6.13 -8.42 12.06
C GLY A 89 7.00 -7.59 13.01
N THR A 90 7.75 -6.68 12.46
CA THR A 90 8.46 -5.66 13.25
C THR A 90 7.46 -4.75 13.95
N TRP A 91 7.92 -4.01 14.98
CA TRP A 91 7.07 -3.02 15.64
C TRP A 91 6.46 -2.04 14.64
N ASP A 92 7.28 -1.49 13.74
CA ASP A 92 6.84 -0.50 12.73
C ASP A 92 5.79 -1.07 11.75
N GLU A 93 5.94 -2.32 11.32
CA GLU A 93 4.97 -3.01 10.46
C GLU A 93 3.63 -3.20 11.17
N CYS A 94 3.66 -3.64 12.43
CA CYS A 94 2.47 -3.85 13.23
C CYS A 94 1.76 -2.54 13.59
N GLU A 95 2.50 -1.46 13.82
CA GLU A 95 1.97 -0.11 13.96
C GLU A 95 1.27 0.35 12.67
N CYS A 96 1.89 0.10 11.50
CA CYS A 96 1.26 0.36 10.20
C CYS A 96 -0.04 -0.43 10.03
N ILE A 97 -0.04 -1.75 10.26
CA ILE A 97 -1.25 -2.57 10.15
C ILE A 97 -2.38 -1.97 10.99
N LYS A 98 -2.08 -1.61 12.25
CA LYS A 98 -3.07 -1.08 13.19
C LYS A 98 -3.72 0.21 12.72
N VAL A 99 -2.93 1.20 12.28
CA VAL A 99 -3.48 2.50 11.89
C VAL A 99 -4.16 2.44 10.52
N PHE A 100 -3.56 1.75 9.57
CA PHE A 100 -4.12 1.64 8.23
C PHE A 100 -5.39 0.79 8.17
N TYR A 101 -5.57 -0.18 9.06
CA TYR A 101 -6.82 -0.94 9.18
C TYR A 101 -8.03 0.00 9.33
N ASN A 102 -7.95 0.94 10.27
CA ASN A 102 -9.03 1.92 10.47
C ASN A 102 -9.14 2.90 9.29
N THR A 103 -8.03 3.30 8.69
CA THR A 103 -8.02 4.21 7.53
C THR A 103 -8.69 3.58 6.31
N PHE A 104 -8.46 2.29 6.05
CA PHE A 104 -9.19 1.54 5.01
C PHE A 104 -10.70 1.53 5.25
N ILE A 105 -11.13 1.31 6.49
CA ILE A 105 -12.55 1.36 6.85
C ILE A 105 -13.12 2.77 6.59
N SER A 106 -12.40 3.82 7.02
CA SER A 106 -12.82 5.21 6.82
C SER A 106 -12.91 5.58 5.33
N ALA A 107 -11.94 5.17 4.52
CA ALA A 107 -11.96 5.38 3.08
C ALA A 107 -13.16 4.68 2.41
N LYS A 108 -13.42 3.43 2.81
CA LYS A 108 -14.56 2.64 2.34
C LYS A 108 -15.90 3.30 2.68
N ILE A 109 -16.05 3.77 3.92
CA ILE A 109 -17.24 4.51 4.36
C ILE A 109 -17.39 5.82 3.57
N GLY A 110 -16.30 6.57 3.39
CA GLY A 110 -16.31 7.81 2.62
C GLY A 110 -16.77 7.62 1.18
N LEU A 111 -16.27 6.57 0.50
CA LEU A 111 -16.71 6.22 -0.86
C LEU A 111 -18.19 5.81 -0.91
N VAL A 112 -18.67 5.02 0.06
CA VAL A 112 -20.08 4.59 0.12
C VAL A 112 -21.01 5.80 0.36
N ASN A 113 -20.62 6.71 1.25
CA ASN A 113 -21.40 7.93 1.50
C ASN A 113 -21.43 8.85 0.27
N MET A 114 -20.33 8.94 -0.50
CA MET A 114 -20.31 9.69 -1.75
C MET A 114 -21.25 9.09 -2.80
N ILE A 115 -21.38 7.76 -2.88
CA ILE A 115 -22.38 7.09 -3.72
C ILE A 115 -23.79 7.50 -3.28
N GLN A 116 -24.04 7.59 -1.97
CA GLN A 116 -25.33 8.03 -1.44
C GLN A 116 -25.65 9.48 -1.84
N ASP A 117 -24.68 10.39 -1.72
CA ASP A 117 -24.87 11.80 -2.06
C ASP A 117 -25.13 11.98 -3.56
N VAL A 118 -24.41 11.26 -4.42
CA VAL A 118 -24.68 11.22 -5.87
C VAL A 118 -26.09 10.68 -6.13
N ALA A 119 -26.47 9.57 -5.49
CA ALA A 119 -27.80 8.98 -5.67
C ALA A 119 -28.93 9.93 -5.27
N GLN A 120 -28.75 10.65 -4.18
CA GLN A 120 -29.73 11.60 -3.66
C GLN A 120 -29.87 12.83 -4.55
N GLN A 121 -28.77 13.40 -5.02
CA GLN A 121 -28.78 14.62 -5.84
C GLN A 121 -29.19 14.32 -7.29
N GLN A 122 -28.72 13.23 -7.86
CA GLN A 122 -29.07 12.83 -9.22
C GLN A 122 -30.53 12.33 -9.34
N GLY A 123 -31.04 11.70 -8.29
CA GLY A 123 -32.35 11.04 -8.29
C GLY A 123 -32.38 9.74 -9.09
N ASN A 124 -33.45 8.98 -8.93
CA ASN A 124 -33.67 7.69 -9.61
C ASN A 124 -32.55 6.64 -9.44
N ILE A 125 -31.79 6.74 -8.37
CA ILE A 125 -30.74 5.77 -8.00
C ILE A 125 -31.08 5.22 -6.61
N ASN A 126 -31.23 3.91 -6.51
CA ASN A 126 -31.30 3.24 -5.20
C ASN A 126 -29.90 2.90 -4.75
N VAL A 127 -29.41 3.57 -3.72
CA VAL A 127 -28.05 3.40 -3.19
C VAL A 127 -27.78 1.97 -2.71
N ASP A 128 -28.77 1.30 -2.13
CA ASP A 128 -28.61 -0.07 -1.63
C ASP A 128 -28.35 -1.06 -2.77
N VAL A 129 -28.99 -0.86 -3.92
CA VAL A 129 -28.72 -1.69 -5.12
C VAL A 129 -27.29 -1.53 -5.60
N VAL A 130 -26.77 -0.31 -5.58
CA VAL A 130 -25.38 -0.02 -5.99
C VAL A 130 -24.39 -0.62 -5.01
N THR A 131 -24.55 -0.34 -3.72
CA THR A 131 -23.62 -0.79 -2.68
C THR A 131 -23.64 -2.30 -2.49
N ASP A 132 -24.81 -2.94 -2.59
CA ASP A 132 -24.94 -4.39 -2.56
C ASP A 132 -24.21 -5.07 -3.74
N ALA A 133 -24.30 -4.48 -4.93
CA ALA A 133 -23.58 -4.98 -6.10
C ALA A 133 -22.05 -4.89 -5.90
N LEU A 134 -21.57 -3.77 -5.38
CA LEU A 134 -20.15 -3.57 -5.08
C LEU A 134 -19.68 -4.50 -3.97
N ALA A 135 -20.48 -4.68 -2.90
CA ALA A 135 -20.15 -5.58 -1.79
C ALA A 135 -19.99 -7.04 -2.22
N LYS A 136 -20.70 -7.48 -3.25
CA LYS A 136 -20.61 -8.83 -3.84
C LYS A 136 -19.40 -9.00 -4.77
N SER A 137 -18.64 -7.95 -5.08
CA SER A 137 -17.48 -7.99 -5.98
C SER A 137 -16.23 -8.55 -5.27
N THR A 138 -16.28 -9.81 -4.85
CA THR A 138 -15.24 -10.47 -4.04
C THR A 138 -13.95 -10.79 -4.80
N MET A 139 -13.96 -10.78 -6.12
CA MET A 139 -12.75 -11.04 -6.92
C MET A 139 -11.78 -9.86 -6.91
N ARG A 140 -12.26 -8.61 -6.87
CA ARG A 140 -11.43 -7.41 -6.99
C ARG A 140 -11.62 -6.45 -5.83
N ILE A 141 -12.85 -5.96 -5.58
CA ILE A 141 -13.11 -4.88 -4.61
C ILE A 141 -12.99 -5.38 -3.17
N MET A 142 -13.56 -6.55 -2.85
CA MET A 142 -13.58 -7.11 -1.51
C MET A 142 -12.58 -8.27 -1.31
N GLY A 143 -11.73 -8.54 -2.32
CA GLY A 143 -10.69 -9.57 -2.27
C GLY A 143 -9.30 -8.96 -2.05
N PRO A 144 -8.24 -9.80 -2.07
CA PRO A 144 -6.85 -9.38 -1.88
C PRO A 144 -6.24 -8.73 -3.12
N GLN A 145 -6.97 -8.59 -4.22
CA GLN A 145 -6.50 -7.91 -5.42
C GLN A 145 -6.23 -6.44 -5.11
N TYR A 146 -5.19 -5.89 -5.74
CA TYR A 146 -4.77 -4.49 -5.58
C TYR A 146 -4.29 -4.13 -4.16
N MET A 147 -3.88 -5.11 -3.35
CA MET A 147 -3.28 -4.94 -2.02
C MET A 147 -1.75 -5.04 -2.03
N LYS A 148 -1.12 -4.88 -3.18
CA LYS A 148 0.33 -4.77 -3.31
C LYS A 148 0.72 -3.33 -3.57
N ALA A 149 1.69 -2.85 -2.82
CA ALA A 149 2.30 -1.54 -3.08
C ALA A 149 3.12 -1.58 -4.37
N GLY A 150 3.35 -0.42 -4.97
CA GLY A 150 4.19 -0.28 -6.16
C GLY A 150 3.58 0.65 -7.18
N MET A 151 3.39 0.16 -8.41
CA MET A 151 2.81 0.95 -9.50
C MET A 151 1.36 1.34 -9.20
N GLY A 152 1.01 2.57 -9.58
CA GLY A 152 -0.37 3.05 -9.48
C GLY A 152 -1.31 2.37 -10.47
N ASP A 153 -2.56 2.80 -10.46
CA ASP A 153 -3.57 2.32 -11.41
C ASP A 153 -3.16 2.60 -12.86
N GLY A 154 -3.48 1.67 -13.75
CA GLY A 154 -3.11 1.77 -15.16
C GLY A 154 -4.31 1.62 -16.09
N GLY A 155 -4.10 2.07 -17.33
CA GLY A 155 -5.11 2.08 -18.39
C GLY A 155 -6.02 3.29 -18.32
N GLY A 156 -6.75 3.53 -19.40
CA GLY A 156 -7.58 4.72 -19.55
C GLY A 156 -8.85 4.74 -18.70
N CYS A 157 -9.26 3.60 -18.11
CA CYS A 157 -10.54 3.52 -17.39
C CYS A 157 -10.50 4.24 -16.05
N HIS A 158 -9.47 4.02 -15.24
CA HIS A 158 -9.39 4.61 -13.89
C HIS A 158 -9.34 6.14 -13.90
N PRO A 159 -8.41 6.79 -14.63
CA PRO A 159 -8.42 8.24 -14.73
C PRO A 159 -9.70 8.80 -15.33
N ARG A 160 -10.22 8.19 -16.41
CA ARG A 160 -11.44 8.63 -17.09
C ARG A 160 -12.64 8.65 -16.14
N ASP A 161 -12.84 7.57 -15.39
CA ASP A 161 -14.01 7.43 -14.52
C ASP A 161 -13.90 8.37 -13.31
N ASN A 162 -12.70 8.55 -12.75
CA ASN A 162 -12.47 9.52 -11.68
C ASN A 162 -12.68 10.97 -12.17
N ILE A 163 -12.20 11.33 -13.37
CA ILE A 163 -12.42 12.65 -13.96
C ILE A 163 -13.92 12.89 -14.21
N ALA A 164 -14.66 11.90 -14.71
CA ALA A 164 -16.09 12.01 -14.95
C ALA A 164 -16.87 12.17 -13.64
N LEU A 165 -16.53 11.42 -12.60
CA LEU A 165 -17.15 11.52 -11.28
C LEU A 165 -16.81 12.82 -10.58
N ARG A 166 -15.60 13.36 -10.77
CA ARG A 166 -15.20 14.68 -10.31
C ARG A 166 -16.06 15.79 -10.92
N TYR A 167 -16.25 15.75 -12.24
CA TYR A 167 -17.15 16.67 -12.93
C TYR A 167 -18.58 16.57 -12.37
N MET A 168 -19.07 15.35 -12.17
CA MET A 168 -20.42 15.13 -11.60
C MET A 168 -20.54 15.67 -10.17
N ALA A 169 -19.53 15.50 -9.33
CA ALA A 169 -19.51 16.02 -7.97
C ALA A 169 -19.62 17.55 -7.93
N ASP A 170 -18.95 18.24 -8.87
CA ASP A 170 -19.04 19.69 -9.04
C ASP A 170 -20.44 20.13 -9.53
N GLU A 171 -20.94 19.52 -10.59
CA GLU A 171 -22.28 19.81 -11.13
C GLU A 171 -23.41 19.60 -10.11
N LEU A 172 -23.29 18.59 -9.25
CA LEU A 172 -24.27 18.30 -8.20
C LEU A 172 -24.06 19.12 -6.93
N GLY A 173 -22.99 19.91 -6.84
CA GLY A 173 -22.69 20.75 -5.69
C GLY A 173 -22.46 19.96 -4.40
N LEU A 174 -21.76 18.81 -4.45
CA LEU A 174 -21.56 17.95 -3.28
C LEU A 174 -20.71 18.61 -2.18
N GLY A 175 -19.95 19.66 -2.52
CA GLY A 175 -19.14 20.42 -1.55
C GLY A 175 -17.83 19.73 -1.12
N TYR A 176 -17.53 18.55 -1.65
CA TYR A 176 -16.27 17.84 -1.47
C TYR A 176 -15.97 16.95 -2.69
N ASP A 177 -14.69 16.65 -2.93
CA ASP A 177 -14.23 15.90 -4.09
C ASP A 177 -13.18 14.87 -3.71
N LEU A 178 -13.63 13.64 -3.40
CA LEU A 178 -12.75 12.51 -3.11
C LEU A 178 -12.04 12.02 -4.37
N PHE A 179 -12.65 12.19 -5.54
CA PHE A 179 -12.09 11.76 -6.83
C PHE A 179 -10.88 12.60 -7.20
N ASP A 180 -10.90 13.91 -6.94
CA ASP A 180 -9.75 14.79 -7.08
C ASP A 180 -8.60 14.35 -6.16
N SER A 181 -8.90 14.00 -4.91
CA SER A 181 -7.92 13.52 -3.94
C SER A 181 -7.25 12.22 -4.40
N ILE A 182 -8.01 11.29 -5.00
CA ILE A 182 -7.47 10.04 -5.58
C ILE A 182 -6.54 10.35 -6.75
N MET A 183 -6.96 11.23 -7.67
CA MET A 183 -6.15 11.62 -8.83
C MET A 183 -4.88 12.35 -8.42
N ASN A 184 -4.96 13.29 -7.48
CA ASN A 184 -3.80 14.00 -6.94
C ASN A 184 -2.80 13.04 -6.26
N ALA A 185 -3.29 12.08 -5.47
CA ALA A 185 -2.43 11.08 -4.84
C ALA A 185 -1.67 10.25 -5.89
N ARG A 186 -2.34 9.85 -6.97
CA ARG A 186 -1.76 9.13 -8.10
C ARG A 186 -0.63 9.92 -8.76
N GLU A 187 -0.87 11.19 -9.08
CA GLU A 187 0.12 12.07 -9.72
C GLU A 187 1.33 12.32 -8.82
N ILE A 188 1.09 12.64 -7.54
CA ILE A 188 2.18 12.92 -6.59
C ILE A 188 3.03 11.66 -6.34
N GLN A 189 2.41 10.49 -6.25
CA GLN A 189 3.13 9.23 -6.07
C GLN A 189 4.05 8.92 -7.27
N ALA A 190 3.56 9.12 -8.51
CA ALA A 190 4.37 8.95 -9.71
C ALA A 190 5.54 9.93 -9.73
N LYS A 191 5.30 11.18 -9.35
CA LYS A 191 6.34 12.21 -9.25
C LYS A 191 7.39 11.88 -8.21
N ASN A 192 6.99 11.40 -7.03
CA ASN A 192 7.93 11.00 -5.98
C ASN A 192 8.86 9.88 -6.46
N LEU A 193 8.32 8.86 -7.12
CA LEU A 193 9.12 7.77 -7.68
C LEU A 193 10.06 8.27 -8.78
N ALA A 194 9.60 9.17 -9.65
CA ALA A 194 10.45 9.79 -10.67
C ALA A 194 11.62 10.57 -10.04
N LEU A 195 11.36 11.33 -8.96
CA LEU A 195 12.41 12.08 -8.25
C LEU A 195 13.47 11.16 -7.64
N GLU A 196 13.08 10.00 -7.08
CA GLU A 196 14.03 9.01 -6.57
C GLU A 196 14.93 8.44 -7.69
N LEU A 197 14.32 8.09 -8.84
CA LEU A 197 15.06 7.61 -10.00
C LEU A 197 16.03 8.65 -10.51
N VAL A 198 15.58 9.90 -10.64
CA VAL A 198 16.39 11.04 -11.13
C VAL A 198 17.52 11.35 -10.16
N GLN A 199 17.26 11.39 -8.86
CA GLN A 199 18.28 11.63 -7.85
C GLN A 199 19.42 10.61 -8.02
N HIS A 200 19.07 9.31 -8.05
CA HIS A 200 20.08 8.27 -8.18
C HIS A 200 20.83 8.32 -9.52
N ALA A 201 20.11 8.56 -10.61
CA ALA A 201 20.71 8.69 -11.95
C ALA A 201 21.68 9.87 -12.01
N ASN A 202 21.32 11.01 -11.42
CA ASN A 202 22.17 12.20 -11.38
C ASN A 202 23.43 12.00 -10.53
N GLU A 203 23.29 11.42 -9.32
CA GLU A 203 24.42 11.18 -8.40
C GLU A 203 25.48 10.27 -9.01
N HIS A 204 25.09 9.34 -9.89
CA HIS A 204 26.00 8.32 -10.43
C HIS A 204 26.21 8.45 -11.95
N ASN A 205 25.66 9.48 -12.59
CA ASN A 205 25.70 9.71 -14.04
C ASN A 205 25.20 8.48 -14.82
N MET A 206 24.02 7.98 -14.46
CA MET A 206 23.41 6.79 -15.03
C MET A 206 22.21 7.11 -15.92
N GLN A 207 21.93 6.24 -16.92
CA GLN A 207 20.70 6.26 -17.70
C GLN A 207 19.55 5.65 -16.89
N ILE A 208 18.36 6.26 -16.95
CA ILE A 208 17.13 5.65 -16.42
C ILE A 208 16.53 4.74 -17.48
N VAL A 209 16.25 3.49 -17.11
CA VAL A 209 15.63 2.47 -17.98
C VAL A 209 14.36 1.94 -17.32
N ILE A 210 13.23 2.07 -18.01
CA ILE A 210 11.92 1.59 -17.52
C ILE A 210 11.51 0.33 -18.29
N HIS A 211 11.45 -0.80 -17.60
CA HIS A 211 10.94 -2.06 -18.14
C HIS A 211 9.43 -2.16 -17.93
N GLY A 212 8.68 -2.19 -19.05
CA GLY A 212 7.22 -2.19 -19.06
C GLY A 212 6.67 -0.80 -19.38
N LYS A 213 6.61 -0.44 -20.67
CA LYS A 213 6.02 0.80 -21.17
C LYS A 213 4.50 0.75 -21.16
N ALA A 214 3.93 -0.42 -21.50
CA ALA A 214 2.49 -0.64 -21.50
C ALA A 214 1.89 -0.49 -20.10
N TYR A 215 0.58 -0.25 -20.01
CA TYR A 215 -0.08 -0.02 -18.72
C TYR A 215 -0.18 -1.27 -17.83
N LYS A 216 0.00 -2.45 -18.40
CA LYS A 216 0.08 -3.74 -17.67
C LYS A 216 0.82 -4.79 -18.49
N PRO A 217 1.33 -5.87 -17.86
CA PRO A 217 1.99 -6.96 -18.57
C PRO A 217 1.04 -7.65 -19.55
N ASN A 218 1.64 -8.22 -20.63
CA ASN A 218 0.97 -8.98 -21.69
C ASN A 218 -0.03 -8.19 -22.55
N VAL A 219 0.04 -6.87 -22.55
CA VAL A 219 -0.80 -5.99 -23.37
C VAL A 219 0.06 -4.87 -23.94
N GLY A 220 0.10 -4.72 -25.26
CA GLY A 220 0.87 -3.66 -25.93
C GLY A 220 0.18 -2.28 -25.98
N TYR A 221 -0.70 -1.98 -25.04
CA TYR A 221 -1.46 -0.72 -24.98
C TYR A 221 -0.87 0.22 -23.92
N CYS A 222 -0.52 1.43 -24.32
CA CYS A 222 0.22 2.38 -23.52
C CYS A 222 -0.61 3.52 -22.91
N ASP A 223 -1.83 3.78 -23.41
CA ASP A 223 -2.64 4.88 -22.90
C ASP A 223 -2.99 4.67 -21.43
N GLY A 224 -2.76 5.69 -20.62
CA GLY A 224 -2.93 5.62 -19.17
C GLY A 224 -1.86 4.79 -18.46
N SER A 225 -0.74 4.49 -19.11
CA SER A 225 0.38 3.79 -18.47
C SER A 225 0.98 4.64 -17.35
N TYR A 226 1.11 4.03 -16.18
CA TYR A 226 1.76 4.67 -15.04
C TYR A 226 3.28 4.81 -15.25
N SER A 227 3.89 3.90 -16.03
CA SER A 227 5.28 3.98 -16.45
C SER A 227 5.56 5.24 -17.29
N LEU A 228 4.63 5.58 -18.20
CA LEU A 228 4.73 6.81 -18.99
C LEU A 228 4.55 8.06 -18.15
N LEU A 229 3.69 8.02 -17.13
CA LEU A 229 3.52 9.12 -16.19
C LEU A 229 4.80 9.36 -15.38
N ILE A 230 5.43 8.29 -14.87
CA ILE A 230 6.73 8.39 -14.19
C ILE A 230 7.80 8.95 -15.14
N GLY A 231 7.84 8.44 -16.37
CA GLY A 231 8.77 8.93 -17.38
C GLY A 231 8.61 10.41 -17.71
N HIS A 232 7.36 10.87 -17.81
CA HIS A 232 7.06 12.29 -17.99
C HIS A 232 7.65 13.15 -16.85
N TYR A 233 7.50 12.72 -15.60
CA TYR A 233 8.11 13.44 -14.47
C TYR A 233 9.64 13.36 -14.43
N CYS A 234 10.24 12.30 -14.96
CA CYS A 234 11.70 12.25 -15.17
C CYS A 234 12.14 13.29 -16.22
N GLU A 235 11.39 13.39 -17.33
CA GLU A 235 11.66 14.36 -18.40
C GLU A 235 11.54 15.81 -17.92
N GLU A 236 10.57 16.13 -17.07
CA GLU A 236 10.45 17.44 -16.41
C GLU A 236 11.70 17.82 -15.60
N GLN A 237 12.46 16.82 -15.12
CA GLN A 237 13.73 17.02 -14.41
C GLN A 237 14.96 16.99 -15.33
N GLY A 238 14.75 16.89 -16.64
CA GLY A 238 15.82 16.82 -17.63
C GLY A 238 16.42 15.44 -17.88
N PHE A 239 15.79 14.37 -17.37
CA PHE A 239 16.20 12.97 -17.54
C PHE A 239 15.18 12.21 -18.39
N ALA A 240 15.42 12.07 -19.69
CA ALA A 240 14.59 11.26 -20.55
C ALA A 240 14.87 9.76 -20.32
N PRO A 241 13.90 8.97 -19.83
CA PRO A 241 14.09 7.55 -19.64
C PRO A 241 14.06 6.81 -20.98
N VAL A 242 14.76 5.67 -21.03
CA VAL A 242 14.64 4.71 -22.13
C VAL A 242 13.66 3.61 -21.69
N TYR A 243 12.77 3.22 -22.60
CA TYR A 243 11.80 2.14 -22.31
C TYR A 243 12.26 0.83 -22.91
N VAL A 244 11.93 -0.26 -22.22
CA VAL A 244 12.08 -1.63 -22.71
C VAL A 244 10.75 -2.34 -22.58
N ASP A 245 10.11 -2.63 -23.70
CA ASP A 245 8.85 -3.36 -23.74
C ASP A 245 8.69 -4.06 -25.10
N PRO A 246 8.91 -5.39 -25.19
CA PRO A 246 8.80 -6.12 -26.43
C PRO A 246 7.43 -6.04 -27.11
N LEU A 247 6.35 -5.80 -26.33
CA LEU A 247 5.00 -5.72 -26.88
C LEU A 247 4.73 -4.38 -27.59
N THR A 248 5.53 -3.35 -27.28
CA THR A 248 5.46 -2.05 -27.94
C THR A 248 6.61 -1.83 -28.92
N GLY A 249 7.52 -2.81 -29.06
CA GLY A 249 8.68 -2.74 -29.93
C GLY A 249 9.82 -1.87 -29.38
N ASP A 250 9.78 -1.54 -28.08
CA ASP A 250 10.83 -0.77 -27.44
C ASP A 250 11.92 -1.72 -26.93
N GLU A 251 13.09 -1.65 -27.52
CA GLU A 251 14.26 -2.47 -27.17
C GLU A 251 15.45 -1.58 -26.78
N TYR A 252 16.16 -1.98 -25.74
CA TYR A 252 17.38 -1.33 -25.30
C TYR A 252 18.30 -2.33 -24.60
N ASP A 253 19.54 -2.38 -24.99
CA ASP A 253 20.58 -3.21 -24.41
C ASP A 253 21.69 -2.33 -23.82
N PRO A 254 21.64 -2.02 -22.51
CA PRO A 254 22.59 -1.12 -21.88
C PRO A 254 24.00 -1.72 -21.86
N THR A 255 24.99 -0.90 -22.22
CA THR A 255 26.42 -1.21 -22.12
C THR A 255 27.07 -0.66 -20.86
N GLU A 256 26.43 0.36 -20.26
CA GLU A 256 26.87 1.04 -19.05
C GLU A 256 25.89 0.79 -17.90
N PRO A 257 26.29 1.02 -16.64
CA PRO A 257 25.40 0.92 -15.50
C PRO A 257 24.18 1.83 -15.62
N CYS A 258 23.02 1.31 -15.25
CA CYS A 258 21.73 2.02 -15.35
C CYS A 258 20.93 1.97 -14.05
N VAL A 259 20.01 2.90 -13.92
CA VAL A 259 18.93 2.85 -12.94
C VAL A 259 17.72 2.22 -13.60
N PHE A 260 17.31 1.05 -13.11
CA PHE A 260 16.20 0.29 -13.67
C PHE A 260 14.93 0.42 -12.82
N LEU A 261 13.82 0.76 -13.47
CA LEU A 261 12.48 0.60 -12.92
C LEU A 261 11.81 -0.61 -13.56
N LEU A 262 11.53 -1.65 -12.77
CA LEU A 262 10.70 -2.78 -13.22
C LEU A 262 9.23 -2.44 -12.92
N ALA A 263 8.52 -1.95 -13.92
CA ALA A 263 7.13 -1.54 -13.81
C ALA A 263 6.15 -2.72 -13.89
N HIS A 264 6.60 -3.88 -14.39
CA HIS A 264 5.83 -5.11 -14.47
C HIS A 264 6.53 -6.23 -13.72
N SER A 265 5.75 -7.20 -13.19
CA SER A 265 6.29 -8.34 -12.45
C SER A 265 7.29 -9.14 -13.28
N ALA A 266 8.40 -9.53 -12.68
CA ALA A 266 9.45 -10.34 -13.29
C ALA A 266 8.97 -11.72 -13.81
N SER A 267 7.78 -12.17 -13.39
CA SER A 267 7.14 -13.38 -13.92
C SER A 267 6.52 -13.19 -15.29
N THR A 268 6.37 -11.95 -15.75
CA THR A 268 5.80 -11.60 -17.04
C THR A 268 6.92 -11.21 -18.01
N THR A 269 7.11 -11.94 -19.05
CA THR A 269 7.82 -11.74 -20.33
C THR A 269 9.17 -11.01 -20.36
N TYR A 270 9.55 -10.26 -19.31
CA TYR A 270 10.83 -9.56 -19.27
C TYR A 270 11.83 -10.30 -18.38
N LYS A 271 12.90 -10.75 -18.95
CA LYS A 271 14.09 -11.03 -18.16
C LYS A 271 14.85 -9.73 -18.00
N TYR A 272 14.94 -9.24 -16.77
CA TYR A 272 15.90 -8.23 -16.43
C TYR A 272 17.29 -8.71 -16.86
N THR A 273 17.90 -7.98 -17.74
CA THR A 273 19.24 -8.26 -18.23
C THR A 273 20.25 -7.28 -17.66
N GLY A 274 20.10 -6.87 -16.41
CA GLY A 274 21.09 -6.08 -15.70
C GLY A 274 22.46 -6.76 -15.80
N LYS A 275 23.41 -6.11 -16.45
CA LYS A 275 24.68 -6.73 -16.83
C LYS A 275 25.82 -6.40 -15.91
N THR A 276 25.63 -5.46 -14.99
CA THR A 276 26.70 -5.00 -14.12
C THR A 276 26.28 -5.01 -12.64
N SER A 277 27.24 -5.24 -11.75
CA SER A 277 27.02 -5.16 -10.29
C SER A 277 26.77 -3.73 -9.79
N ALA A 278 26.93 -2.73 -10.65
CA ALA A 278 26.71 -1.33 -10.35
C ALA A 278 25.30 -0.84 -10.73
N ASP A 279 24.48 -1.68 -11.36
CA ASP A 279 23.08 -1.34 -11.68
C ASP A 279 22.29 -1.13 -10.39
N LYS A 280 21.40 -0.14 -10.40
CA LYS A 280 20.44 0.07 -9.34
C LYS A 280 19.05 -0.40 -9.80
N LEU A 281 18.44 -1.27 -9.00
CA LEU A 281 17.14 -1.86 -9.31
C LEU A 281 16.04 -1.31 -8.41
N TYR A 282 14.99 -0.77 -9.02
CA TYR A 282 13.73 -0.43 -8.38
C TYR A 282 12.66 -1.42 -8.86
N CYS A 283 12.11 -2.21 -7.96
CA CYS A 283 10.97 -3.08 -8.24
C CYS A 283 9.71 -2.38 -7.73
N ALA A 284 8.90 -1.89 -8.64
CA ALA A 284 7.64 -1.21 -8.32
C ALA A 284 6.45 -2.19 -8.35
N ILE A 285 6.66 -3.42 -7.81
CA ILE A 285 5.61 -4.45 -7.83
C ILE A 285 5.56 -5.14 -6.49
#